data_970f2813cdb1d482017b7746e89e618c
#
_entry.id   970f2813cdb1d482017b7746e89e618c
#
_cell.length_a   1.000
_cell.length_b   1.000
_cell.length_c   1.000
_cell.angle_alpha   90.00
_cell.angle_beta   90.00
_cell.angle_gamma   90.00
#
_symmetry.space_group_name_H-M   'P 1'
#
loop_
_entity.id
_entity.type
_entity.pdbx_description
1 polymer ?
#
loop_
_entity_poly.entity_id
_entity_poly.type
_entity_poly.pdbx_seq_one_letter_code
_entity_poly.pdbx_strand_id
1 'polypeptide(L)'
;MKLRTLDRYNDIVIQMHDNPDADAVGSGFALYKYFRWKGKDVRLIYGGKFKITKRNILMMIDELDIPVEYVKELEYKPELLLTVDCQYGEGNVFKFEAENIAMIDHHNTGRSSDAMCEI
;
A
#
# COMPACT_ATOMS: atom_id res chain seq x y z
N MET A 1 8.16 -14.31 -4.30
CA MET A 1 8.92 -13.49 -3.34
C MET A 1 8.34 -13.65 -1.94
N LYS A 2 9.17 -13.78 -0.97
CA LYS A 2 8.73 -13.86 0.41
C LYS A 2 8.77 -12.49 1.05
N LEU A 3 7.81 -12.22 1.92
CA LEU A 3 7.67 -10.91 2.56
C LEU A 3 8.95 -10.45 3.24
N ARG A 4 9.65 -11.35 3.91
CA ARG A 4 10.87 -10.98 4.61
C ARG A 4 12.03 -10.55 3.69
N THR A 5 11.92 -10.77 2.39
CA THR A 5 12.93 -10.24 1.47
C THR A 5 12.87 -8.72 1.39
N LEU A 6 11.78 -8.13 1.86
CA LEU A 6 11.62 -6.69 1.89
C LEU A 6 12.18 -6.08 3.17
N ASP A 7 12.65 -6.90 4.11
CA ASP A 7 13.18 -6.41 5.38
C ASP A 7 14.44 -5.58 5.23
N ARG A 8 15.08 -5.65 4.06
CA ARG A 8 16.27 -4.84 3.81
C ARG A 8 15.97 -3.35 3.61
N TYR A 9 14.71 -3.03 3.36
CA TYR A 9 14.30 -1.64 3.18
C TYR A 9 13.88 -1.06 4.52
N ASN A 10 14.17 0.23 4.72
CA ASN A 10 13.86 0.90 5.98
C ASN A 10 12.81 1.99 5.84
N ASP A 11 12.66 2.54 4.63
CA ASP A 11 11.69 3.58 4.33
C ASP A 11 10.66 3.01 3.37
N ILE A 12 9.49 2.67 3.89
CA ILE A 12 8.49 1.90 3.16
C ILE A 12 7.18 2.68 3.12
N VAL A 13 6.64 2.83 1.92
CA VAL A 13 5.29 3.38 1.74
C VAL A 13 4.41 2.27 1.21
N ILE A 14 3.35 1.97 1.92
CA ILE A 14 2.37 0.97 1.51
C ILE A 14 1.21 1.69 0.85
N GLN A 15 0.95 1.38 -0.40
CA GLN A 15 -0.10 2.04 -1.18
C GLN A 15 -1.25 1.08 -1.48
N MET A 16 -2.45 1.52 -1.13
CA MET A 16 -3.68 0.82 -1.50
C MET A 16 -4.20 1.39 -2.81
N HIS A 17 -5.10 0.65 -3.48
CA HIS A 17 -5.71 1.19 -4.70
C HIS A 17 -6.59 2.40 -4.36
N ASP A 18 -6.91 3.19 -5.38
CA ASP A 18 -7.80 4.34 -5.21
C ASP A 18 -9.15 3.85 -4.72
N ASN A 19 -9.74 4.58 -3.78
CA ASN A 19 -11.01 4.21 -3.18
C ASN A 19 -10.94 2.78 -2.58
N PRO A 20 -10.02 2.56 -1.60
CA PRO A 20 -9.77 1.21 -1.09
C PRO A 20 -10.98 0.61 -0.39
N ASP A 21 -11.16 -0.69 -0.58
CA ASP A 21 -12.20 -1.44 0.09
C ASP A 21 -11.66 -2.04 1.40
N ALA A 22 -12.52 -2.81 2.09
CA ALA A 22 -12.14 -3.37 3.38
C ALA A 22 -10.95 -4.32 3.28
N ASP A 23 -10.87 -5.09 2.19
CA ASP A 23 -9.75 -6.02 2.00
C ASP A 23 -8.44 -5.26 1.82
N ALA A 24 -8.46 -4.18 1.04
CA ALA A 24 -7.26 -3.37 0.83
C ALA A 24 -6.81 -2.72 2.13
N VAL A 25 -7.74 -2.15 2.88
CA VAL A 25 -7.42 -1.51 4.16
C VAL A 25 -6.88 -2.53 5.15
N GLY A 26 -7.52 -3.70 5.24
CA GLY A 26 -7.07 -4.75 6.15
C GLY A 26 -5.69 -5.28 5.80
N SER A 27 -5.45 -5.56 4.52
CA SER A 27 -4.16 -6.04 4.06
C SER A 27 -3.07 -5.00 4.27
N GLY A 28 -3.37 -3.74 3.94
CA GLY A 28 -2.42 -2.66 4.13
C GLY A 28 -2.06 -2.47 5.60
N PHE A 29 -3.05 -2.54 6.47
CA PHE A 29 -2.82 -2.38 7.90
C PHE A 29 -1.97 -3.52 8.46
N ALA A 30 -2.23 -4.76 8.03
CA ALA A 30 -1.44 -5.90 8.47
C ALA A 30 0.03 -5.73 8.10
N LEU A 31 0.30 -5.28 6.87
CA LEU A 31 1.66 -5.03 6.42
C LEU A 31 2.29 -3.86 7.17
N TYR A 32 1.52 -2.81 7.41
CA TYR A 32 1.99 -1.67 8.19
C TYR A 32 2.46 -2.13 9.56
N LYS A 33 1.66 -2.94 10.24
CA LYS A 33 2.02 -3.45 11.57
C LYS A 33 3.24 -4.35 11.52
N TYR A 34 3.35 -5.18 10.49
CA TYR A 34 4.50 -6.05 10.33
C TYR A 34 5.80 -5.25 10.24
N PHE A 35 5.84 -4.26 9.37
CA PHE A 35 7.05 -3.47 9.18
C PHE A 35 7.34 -2.57 10.38
N ARG A 36 6.31 -2.03 11.01
CA ARG A 36 6.49 -1.26 12.24
C ARG A 36 7.08 -2.12 13.35
N TRP A 37 6.60 -3.35 13.45
CA TRP A 37 7.16 -4.29 14.41
C TRP A 37 8.64 -4.58 14.13
N LYS A 38 9.03 -4.55 12.88
CA LYS A 38 10.43 -4.71 12.48
C LYS A 38 11.26 -3.43 12.66
N GLY A 39 10.65 -2.36 13.13
CA GLY A 39 11.36 -1.10 13.35
C GLY A 39 11.53 -0.25 12.11
N LYS A 40 10.76 -0.49 11.07
CA LYS A 40 10.85 0.28 9.83
C LYS A 40 10.05 1.57 9.92
N ASP A 41 10.40 2.51 9.05
CA ASP A 41 9.65 3.75 8.87
C ASP A 41 8.61 3.50 7.79
N VAL A 42 7.34 3.46 8.18
CA VAL A 42 6.27 2.98 7.32
C VAL A 42 5.12 3.98 7.28
N ARG A 43 4.58 4.18 6.07
CA ARG A 43 3.35 4.95 5.87
C ARG A 43 2.37 4.08 5.11
N LEU A 44 1.07 4.25 5.40
CA LEU A 44 -0.01 3.56 4.70
C LEU A 44 -0.85 4.62 4.00
N ILE A 45 -0.85 4.61 2.67
CA ILE A 45 -1.44 5.69 1.89
C ILE A 45 -2.40 5.16 0.82
N TYR A 46 -3.23 6.06 0.33
CA TYR A 46 -3.96 5.87 -0.91
C TYR A 46 -4.05 7.23 -1.61
N GLY A 47 -4.31 7.19 -2.91
CA GLY A 47 -4.40 8.41 -3.70
C GLY A 47 -5.71 8.46 -4.48
N GLY A 48 -5.68 9.13 -5.62
CA GLY A 48 -6.84 9.26 -6.48
C GLY A 48 -7.58 10.57 -6.29
N LYS A 49 -8.74 10.69 -6.93
CA LYS A 49 -9.47 11.96 -6.95
C LYS A 49 -10.22 12.25 -5.66
N PHE A 50 -10.60 11.23 -4.93
CA PHE A 50 -11.51 11.40 -3.79
C PHE A 50 -11.00 10.66 -2.57
N LYS A 51 -11.28 11.24 -1.40
CA LYS A 51 -11.04 10.57 -0.14
C LYS A 51 -12.10 9.48 0.07
N ILE A 52 -11.79 8.54 0.96
CA ILE A 52 -12.73 7.51 1.35
C ILE A 52 -13.98 8.16 1.92
N THR A 53 -15.15 7.71 1.44
CA THR A 53 -16.44 8.20 1.92
C THR A 53 -17.33 7.07 2.43
N LYS A 54 -17.01 5.83 2.11
CA LYS A 54 -17.83 4.70 2.53
C LYS A 54 -17.82 4.57 4.05
N ARG A 55 -19.02 4.56 4.64
CA ARG A 55 -19.17 4.57 6.08
C ARG A 55 -18.52 3.36 6.75
N ASN A 56 -18.69 2.18 6.17
CA ASN A 56 -18.10 0.97 6.76
C ASN A 56 -16.60 1.01 6.79
N ILE A 57 -15.98 1.61 5.78
CA ILE A 57 -14.52 1.75 5.73
C ILE A 57 -14.06 2.78 6.76
N LEU A 58 -14.75 3.90 6.84
CA LEU A 58 -14.40 4.93 7.82
C LEU A 58 -14.55 4.41 9.25
N MET A 59 -15.57 3.61 9.51
CA MET A 59 -15.77 3.00 10.84
C MET A 59 -14.64 2.02 11.16
N MET A 60 -14.23 1.22 10.19
CA MET A 60 -13.12 0.28 10.36
C MET A 60 -11.83 1.01 10.71
N ILE A 61 -11.54 2.07 9.97
CA ILE A 61 -10.34 2.87 10.21
C ILE A 61 -10.37 3.47 11.62
N ASP A 62 -11.51 4.00 12.01
CA ASP A 62 -11.67 4.64 13.32
C ASP A 62 -11.57 3.62 14.46
N GLU A 63 -12.29 2.50 14.35
CA GLU A 63 -12.33 1.50 15.42
C GLU A 63 -11.01 0.80 15.62
N LEU A 64 -10.27 0.56 14.55
CA LEU A 64 -8.98 -0.13 14.62
C LEU A 64 -7.80 0.83 14.68
N ASP A 65 -8.09 2.12 14.67
CA ASP A 65 -7.07 3.16 14.75
C ASP A 65 -6.01 3.00 13.65
N ILE A 66 -6.47 2.82 12.42
CA ILE A 66 -5.59 2.55 11.28
C ILE A 66 -5.03 3.87 10.76
N PRO A 67 -3.70 4.01 10.67
CA PRO A 67 -3.06 5.28 10.28
C PRO A 67 -3.03 5.46 8.76
N VAL A 68 -4.20 5.52 8.13
CA VAL A 68 -4.33 5.69 6.69
C VAL A 68 -4.21 7.17 6.33
N GLU A 69 -3.42 7.47 5.32
CA GLU A 69 -3.25 8.83 4.81
C GLU A 69 -3.75 8.91 3.37
N TYR A 70 -4.50 9.96 3.09
CA TYR A 70 -4.84 10.31 1.72
C TYR A 70 -3.79 11.30 1.21
N VAL A 71 -3.11 10.96 0.13
CA VAL A 71 -2.06 11.83 -0.42
C VAL A 71 -2.27 12.02 -1.91
N LYS A 72 -1.99 13.23 -2.38
CA LYS A 72 -2.02 13.54 -3.80
C LYS A 72 -0.65 13.40 -4.42
N GLU A 73 0.38 13.58 -3.63
CA GLU A 73 1.76 13.37 -4.07
C GLU A 73 2.63 13.09 -2.85
N LEU A 74 3.77 12.47 -3.09
CA LEU A 74 4.76 12.25 -2.04
C LEU A 74 5.81 13.35 -2.15
N GLU A 75 6.21 13.89 -1.00
CA GLU A 75 7.21 14.94 -0.91
C GLU A 75 8.60 14.40 -1.23
N TYR A 76 8.74 13.10 -1.26
CA TYR A 76 10.02 12.45 -1.47
C TYR A 76 9.79 11.12 -2.19
N LYS A 77 10.89 10.53 -2.63
CA LYS A 77 10.88 9.24 -3.32
C LYS A 77 11.24 8.16 -2.29
N PRO A 78 10.28 7.35 -1.83
CA PRO A 78 10.58 6.36 -0.81
C PRO A 78 11.52 5.28 -1.32
N GLU A 79 12.19 4.62 -0.42
CA GLU A 79 13.07 3.52 -0.76
C GLU A 79 12.30 2.34 -1.35
N LEU A 80 11.12 2.05 -0.80
CA LEU A 80 10.24 1.00 -1.28
C LEU A 80 8.79 1.50 -1.32
N LEU A 81 8.13 1.32 -2.46
CA LEU A 81 6.70 1.50 -2.58
C LEU A 81 6.09 0.10 -2.73
N LEU A 82 5.28 -0.28 -1.75
CA LEU A 82 4.66 -1.60 -1.72
C LEU A 82 3.16 -1.44 -1.98
N THR A 83 2.70 -1.93 -3.13
CA THR A 83 1.28 -1.85 -3.46
C THR A 83 0.58 -3.12 -3.01
N VAL A 84 -0.60 -2.96 -2.43
CA VAL A 84 -1.37 -4.09 -1.92
C VAL A 84 -2.75 -4.09 -2.56
N ASP A 85 -3.20 -5.26 -2.94
CA ASP A 85 -4.51 -5.49 -3.56
C ASP A 85 -4.71 -4.66 -4.83
N CYS A 86 -3.58 -4.37 -5.52
CA CYS A 86 -3.60 -3.60 -6.76
C CYS A 86 -2.27 -3.80 -7.47
N GLN A 87 -2.21 -3.42 -8.73
CA GLN A 87 -0.98 -3.46 -9.51
C GLN A 87 -0.58 -2.04 -9.87
N TYR A 88 0.71 -1.78 -9.72
CA TYR A 88 1.28 -0.47 -10.00
C TYR A 88 1.01 -0.08 -11.46
N GLY A 89 0.47 1.12 -11.65
CA GLY A 89 0.17 1.63 -12.98
C GLY A 89 -1.17 1.22 -13.54
N GLU A 90 -1.94 0.41 -12.80
CA GLU A 90 -3.29 0.06 -13.19
C GLU A 90 -4.22 1.27 -13.03
N GLY A 91 -5.37 1.24 -13.72
CA GLY A 91 -6.27 2.38 -13.74
C GLY A 91 -6.86 2.77 -12.39
N ASN A 92 -6.84 1.88 -11.42
CA ASN A 92 -7.39 2.14 -10.09
C ASN A 92 -6.31 2.47 -9.07
N VAL A 93 -5.09 2.78 -9.52
CA VAL A 93 -3.96 3.09 -8.64
C VAL A 93 -3.31 4.37 -9.09
N PHE A 94 -3.26 5.35 -8.20
CA PHE A 94 -2.52 6.57 -8.44
C PHE A 94 -1.02 6.24 -8.40
N LYS A 95 -0.28 6.75 -9.37
CA LYS A 95 1.10 6.36 -9.59
C LYS A 95 2.06 7.27 -8.85
N PHE A 96 2.77 6.71 -7.89
CA PHE A 96 3.82 7.42 -7.15
C PHE A 96 5.18 6.85 -7.54
N GLU A 97 6.21 7.67 -7.44
CA GLU A 97 7.57 7.24 -7.75
C GLU A 97 8.28 6.74 -6.51
N ALA A 98 9.12 5.73 -6.69
CA ALA A 98 9.91 5.15 -5.62
C ALA A 98 11.19 4.57 -6.18
N GLU A 99 12.18 4.32 -5.32
CA GLU A 99 13.42 3.70 -5.74
C GLU A 99 13.20 2.22 -6.10
N ASN A 100 12.31 1.56 -5.39
CA ASN A 100 11.95 0.17 -5.64
C ASN A 100 10.45 0.01 -5.49
N ILE A 101 9.87 -0.88 -6.27
CA ILE A 101 8.44 -1.15 -6.24
C ILE A 101 8.21 -2.64 -6.06
N ALA A 102 7.36 -2.99 -5.12
CA ALA A 102 6.91 -4.36 -4.92
C ALA A 102 5.39 -4.39 -4.91
N MET A 103 4.82 -5.52 -5.31
CA MET A 103 3.37 -5.67 -5.35
C MET A 103 2.95 -6.91 -4.59
N ILE A 104 1.91 -6.76 -3.78
CA ILE A 104 1.22 -7.87 -3.15
C ILE A 104 -0.22 -7.80 -3.63
N ASP A 105 -0.60 -8.72 -4.49
CA ASP A 105 -1.91 -8.70 -5.12
C ASP A 105 -2.42 -10.14 -5.24
N HIS A 106 -3.53 -10.40 -4.60
CA HIS A 106 -4.13 -11.73 -4.64
C HIS A 106 -5.13 -11.89 -5.79
N HIS A 107 -5.27 -10.89 -6.63
CA HIS A 107 -6.06 -11.01 -7.85
C HIS A 107 -5.22 -11.68 -8.92
N ASN A 108 -5.78 -12.69 -9.56
CA ASN A 108 -5.06 -13.42 -10.58
C ASN A 108 -5.28 -12.79 -11.95
N THR A 109 -4.81 -11.57 -12.11
CA THR A 109 -5.11 -10.77 -13.31
C THR A 109 -3.92 -10.52 -14.21
N GLY A 110 -2.80 -11.11 -13.94
CA GLY A 110 -1.62 -10.84 -14.70
C GLY A 110 -0.53 -10.36 -13.78
N ARG A 111 0.51 -9.80 -14.36
CA ARG A 111 1.66 -9.46 -13.58
C ARG A 111 2.50 -8.42 -14.26
N SER A 112 3.32 -7.78 -13.50
CA SER A 112 4.29 -6.84 -14.00
C SER A 112 5.66 -7.50 -14.01
N SER A 113 6.41 -7.26 -15.06
CA SER A 113 7.79 -7.69 -15.14
C SER A 113 8.73 -6.69 -14.49
N ASP A 114 8.23 -5.52 -14.13
CA ASP A 114 9.04 -4.42 -13.65
C ASP A 114 9.12 -4.35 -12.13
N ALA A 115 8.40 -5.20 -11.43
CA ALA A 115 8.32 -5.14 -9.99
C ALA A 115 8.35 -6.53 -9.41
N MET A 116 8.76 -6.60 -8.15
CA MET A 116 8.67 -7.84 -7.39
C MET A 116 7.19 -8.11 -7.09
N CYS A 117 6.75 -9.33 -7.32
CA CYS A 117 5.35 -9.69 -7.19
C CYS A 117 5.18 -10.80 -6.18
N GLU A 118 4.20 -10.64 -5.27
CA GLU A 118 3.90 -11.62 -4.24
C GLU A 118 2.40 -11.83 -4.17
N ILE A 119 1.95 -13.06 -4.17
CA ILE A 119 0.54 -13.38 -4.11
C ILE A 119 0.23 -14.27 -2.92
#